data_0b825b3ccb67366099b63163ded80c3d
#
_entry.id   0b825b3ccb67366099b63163ded80c3d
#
_cell.length_a   1.000
_cell.length_b   1.000
_cell.length_c   1.000
_cell.angle_alpha   90.00
_cell.angle_beta   90.00
_cell.angle_gamma   90.00
#
_symmetry.space_group_name_H-M   'P 1'
#
loop_
_entity.id
_entity.type
_entity.pdbx_description
1 polymer ?
#
loop_
_entity_poly.entity_id
_entity_poly.type
_entity_poly.pdbx_seq_one_letter_code
_entity_poly.pdbx_strand_id
1 'polypeptide(L)'
;MDEVIKIIITSLLVLNPCFVMGFGILGVIPHKKHLLFFLTSSLIILLESIVVCLAYYVIYNYVLAVLGALELIPFVMMIIVLLVDFGGMMLCKAISKDVYFHYEKNFMFVVHAIILLGLAFISDITLPMEYYSFSIGMQFIGLFIVSLIFFAFNSRINNRTIKEQTRGIGPQFVLMAVLALVGYLILGLV
;
A
#
# COMPACT_ATOMS: atom_id res chain seq x y z
N MET A 1 -7.40 -23.47 12.52
CA MET A 1 -7.92 -23.07 11.20
C MET A 1 -8.63 -21.73 11.29
N ASP A 2 -9.37 -21.48 12.34
CA ASP A 2 -10.15 -20.24 12.53
C ASP A 2 -9.28 -18.98 12.68
N GLU A 3 -8.14 -19.05 13.38
CA GLU A 3 -7.22 -17.91 13.54
C GLU A 3 -6.60 -17.46 12.21
N VAL A 4 -6.19 -18.41 11.36
CA VAL A 4 -5.61 -18.08 10.04
C VAL A 4 -6.65 -17.43 9.15
N ILE A 5 -7.87 -17.95 9.13
CA ILE A 5 -8.99 -17.36 8.36
C ILE A 5 -9.30 -15.97 8.88
N LYS A 6 -9.31 -15.76 10.19
CA LYS A 6 -9.51 -14.45 10.80
C LYS A 6 -8.41 -13.47 10.39
N ILE A 7 -7.15 -13.87 10.44
CA ILE A 7 -6.02 -13.04 9.99
C ILE A 7 -6.18 -12.68 8.51
N ILE A 8 -6.54 -13.63 7.65
CA ILE A 8 -6.76 -13.39 6.23
C ILE A 8 -7.83 -12.31 6.02
N ILE A 9 -9.02 -12.51 6.58
CA ILE A 9 -10.15 -11.60 6.39
C ILE A 9 -9.82 -10.22 6.98
N THR A 10 -9.27 -10.19 8.20
CA THR A 10 -8.90 -8.95 8.86
C THR A 10 -7.84 -8.18 8.06
N SER A 11 -6.78 -8.84 7.62
CA SER A 11 -5.69 -8.18 6.89
C SER A 11 -6.10 -7.74 5.49
N LEU A 12 -6.89 -8.54 4.79
CA LEU A 12 -7.31 -8.26 3.41
C LEU A 12 -8.35 -7.15 3.32
N LEU A 13 -9.28 -7.08 4.28
CA LEU A 13 -10.41 -6.15 4.25
C LEU A 13 -10.27 -5.02 5.27
N VAL A 14 -10.08 -5.37 6.56
CA VAL A 14 -10.11 -4.38 7.67
C VAL A 14 -8.87 -3.53 7.68
N LEU A 15 -7.70 -4.20 7.69
CA LEU A 15 -6.38 -3.55 7.73
C LEU A 15 -5.87 -3.17 6.34
N ASN A 16 -6.76 -3.10 5.35
CA ASN A 16 -6.36 -2.68 4.01
C ASN A 16 -6.07 -1.17 4.00
N PRO A 17 -4.86 -0.75 3.63
CA PRO A 17 -4.47 0.66 3.62
C PRO A 17 -5.37 1.55 2.76
N CYS A 18 -6.00 0.98 1.72
CA CYS A 18 -6.95 1.70 0.90
C CYS A 18 -8.19 2.14 1.70
N PHE A 19 -8.71 1.26 2.55
CA PHE A 19 -9.92 1.54 3.32
C PHE A 19 -9.62 2.35 4.57
N VAL A 20 -8.53 2.03 5.27
CA VAL A 20 -8.18 2.68 6.54
C VAL A 20 -7.66 4.10 6.31
N MET A 21 -6.80 4.30 5.32
CA MET A 21 -6.08 5.57 5.11
C MET A 21 -6.28 6.19 3.71
N GLY A 22 -6.98 5.53 2.80
CA GLY A 22 -7.20 6.02 1.44
C GLY A 22 -5.96 6.01 0.54
N PHE A 23 -4.87 5.39 0.94
CA PHE A 23 -3.58 5.49 0.26
C PHE A 23 -3.51 4.80 -1.10
N GLY A 24 -4.30 3.74 -1.33
CA GLY A 24 -4.25 2.97 -2.58
C GLY A 24 -4.59 3.78 -3.84
N ILE A 25 -5.39 4.83 -3.70
CA ILE A 25 -5.75 5.71 -4.83
C ILE A 25 -4.54 6.46 -5.37
N LEU A 26 -3.65 6.91 -4.49
CA LEU A 26 -2.48 7.70 -4.87
C LEU A 26 -1.56 6.93 -5.82
N GLY A 27 -1.44 5.61 -5.64
CA GLY A 27 -0.65 4.76 -6.53
C GLY A 27 -1.25 4.56 -7.92
N VAL A 28 -2.57 4.73 -8.08
CA VAL A 28 -3.28 4.49 -9.35
C VAL A 28 -3.38 5.74 -10.22
N ILE A 29 -3.45 6.93 -9.62
CA ILE A 29 -3.66 8.19 -10.34
C ILE A 29 -2.61 8.43 -11.44
N PRO A 30 -1.30 8.26 -11.21
CA PRO A 30 -0.28 8.49 -12.23
C PRO A 30 -0.37 7.53 -13.43
N HIS A 31 -0.93 6.35 -13.24
CA HIS A 31 -0.93 5.25 -14.22
C HIS A 31 -2.25 5.10 -15.01
N LYS A 32 -3.07 6.13 -15.06
CA LYS A 32 -4.45 6.10 -15.63
C LYS A 32 -4.62 5.35 -16.96
N LYS A 33 -3.56 5.24 -17.77
CA LYS A 33 -3.61 4.64 -19.11
C LYS A 33 -2.56 3.55 -19.35
N HIS A 34 -1.66 3.29 -18.42
CA HIS A 34 -0.50 2.43 -18.64
C HIS A 34 -0.48 1.26 -17.66
N LEU A 35 -1.12 0.16 -18.06
CA LEU A 35 -1.18 -1.06 -17.24
C LEU A 35 0.20 -1.58 -16.86
N LEU A 36 1.16 -1.53 -17.78
CA LEU A 36 2.52 -2.00 -17.51
C LEU A 36 3.18 -1.23 -16.35
N PHE A 37 3.08 0.11 -16.35
CA PHE A 37 3.64 0.92 -15.28
C PHE A 37 2.90 0.71 -13.96
N PHE A 38 1.57 0.50 -14.00
CA PHE A 38 0.81 0.14 -12.81
C PHE A 38 1.29 -1.18 -12.20
N LEU A 39 1.45 -2.22 -13.02
CA LEU A 39 1.93 -3.53 -12.55
C LEU A 39 3.37 -3.45 -12.02
N THR A 40 4.26 -2.72 -12.71
CA THR A 40 5.65 -2.52 -12.27
C THR A 40 5.69 -1.77 -10.93
N SER A 41 4.91 -0.70 -10.79
CA SER A 41 4.79 0.05 -9.53
C SER A 41 4.30 -0.85 -8.38
N SER A 42 3.26 -1.62 -8.62
CA SER A 42 2.72 -2.53 -7.61
C SER A 42 3.74 -3.59 -7.18
N LEU A 43 4.54 -4.11 -8.12
CA LEU A 43 5.61 -5.07 -7.80
C LEU A 43 6.71 -4.43 -6.94
N ILE A 44 7.11 -3.21 -7.25
CA ILE A 44 8.13 -2.48 -6.49
C ILE A 44 7.62 -2.22 -5.07
N ILE A 45 6.39 -1.71 -4.91
CA ILE A 45 5.79 -1.49 -3.59
C ILE A 45 5.73 -2.80 -2.79
N LEU A 46 5.42 -3.93 -3.44
CA LEU A 46 5.43 -5.23 -2.77
C LEU A 46 6.81 -5.56 -2.20
N LEU A 47 7.85 -5.44 -3.01
CA LEU A 47 9.22 -5.74 -2.58
C LEU A 47 9.66 -4.81 -1.46
N GLU A 48 9.41 -3.52 -1.61
CA GLU A 48 9.69 -2.51 -0.59
C GLU A 48 8.93 -2.77 0.71
N SER A 49 7.64 -3.15 0.63
CA SER A 49 6.83 -3.44 1.81
C SER A 49 7.36 -4.63 2.61
N ILE A 50 7.80 -5.69 1.94
CA ILE A 50 8.41 -6.84 2.59
C ILE A 50 9.66 -6.41 3.35
N VAL A 51 10.54 -5.62 2.70
CA VAL A 51 11.79 -5.15 3.33
C VAL A 51 11.52 -4.23 4.51
N VAL A 52 10.61 -3.24 4.35
CA VAL A 52 10.23 -2.31 5.42
C VAL A 52 9.67 -3.06 6.62
N CYS A 53 8.72 -3.95 6.39
CA CYS A 53 8.05 -4.64 7.48
C CYS A 53 8.98 -5.61 8.21
N LEU A 54 9.85 -6.33 7.49
CA LEU A 54 10.85 -7.19 8.10
C LEU A 54 11.88 -6.38 8.90
N ALA A 55 12.40 -5.29 8.35
CA ALA A 55 13.35 -4.41 9.03
C ALA A 55 12.71 -3.81 10.30
N TYR A 56 11.49 -3.35 10.19
CA TYR A 56 10.75 -2.79 11.32
C TYR A 56 10.52 -3.84 12.41
N TYR A 57 10.07 -5.06 12.05
CA TYR A 57 9.88 -6.16 13.01
C TYR A 57 11.16 -6.48 13.78
N VAL A 58 12.28 -6.59 13.08
CA VAL A 58 13.58 -6.87 13.70
C VAL A 58 13.99 -5.73 14.65
N ILE A 59 13.93 -4.48 14.20
CA ILE A 59 14.33 -3.33 15.02
C ILE A 59 13.39 -3.18 16.23
N TYR A 60 12.11 -3.38 16.05
CA TYR A 60 11.14 -3.32 17.16
C TYR A 60 11.47 -4.37 18.22
N ASN A 61 11.55 -5.64 17.87
CA ASN A 61 11.67 -6.72 18.84
C ASN A 61 13.07 -6.82 19.48
N TYR A 62 14.13 -6.55 18.72
CA TYR A 62 15.51 -6.75 19.19
C TYR A 62 16.19 -5.46 19.66
N VAL A 63 15.66 -4.28 19.34
CA VAL A 63 16.26 -3.00 19.73
C VAL A 63 15.29 -2.20 20.59
N LEU A 64 14.17 -1.78 20.06
CA LEU A 64 13.28 -0.82 20.75
C LEU A 64 12.62 -1.42 21.99
N ALA A 65 12.12 -2.65 21.88
CA ALA A 65 11.50 -3.34 23.02
C ALA A 65 12.51 -3.66 24.11
N VAL A 66 13.72 -4.07 23.73
CA VAL A 66 14.81 -4.39 24.68
C VAL A 66 15.31 -3.14 25.40
N LEU A 67 15.41 -2.00 24.71
CA LEU A 67 15.85 -0.73 25.28
C LEU A 67 14.72 0.02 25.99
N GLY A 68 13.47 -0.43 25.90
CA GLY A 68 12.30 0.29 26.42
C GLY A 68 12.01 1.60 25.70
N ALA A 69 12.55 1.79 24.49
CA ALA A 69 12.46 3.03 23.73
C ALA A 69 11.29 3.05 22.75
N LEU A 70 10.11 2.59 23.18
CA LEU A 70 8.92 2.46 22.32
C LEU A 70 8.40 3.79 21.76
N GLU A 71 8.70 4.90 22.43
CA GLU A 71 8.33 6.25 21.98
C GLU A 71 9.03 6.64 20.67
N LEU A 72 10.15 6.00 20.33
CA LEU A 72 10.88 6.24 19.09
C LEU A 72 10.31 5.52 17.88
N ILE A 73 9.30 4.66 18.04
CA ILE A 73 8.68 3.86 16.97
C ILE A 73 8.34 4.70 15.73
N PRO A 74 7.61 5.83 15.83
CA PRO A 74 7.23 6.60 14.62
C PRO A 74 8.45 7.12 13.85
N PHE A 75 9.48 7.57 14.56
CA PHE A 75 10.71 8.08 13.95
C PHE A 75 11.49 6.98 13.25
N VAL A 76 11.65 5.84 13.91
CA VAL A 76 12.36 4.68 13.35
C VAL A 76 11.64 4.16 12.11
N MET A 77 10.31 4.03 12.14
CA MET A 77 9.52 3.64 10.97
C MET A 77 9.74 4.59 9.79
N MET A 78 9.66 5.89 10.05
CA MET A 78 9.85 6.89 8.98
C MET A 78 11.25 6.77 8.36
N ILE A 79 12.29 6.58 9.18
CA ILE A 79 13.66 6.40 8.67
C ILE A 79 13.78 5.12 7.84
N ILE A 80 13.24 3.99 8.31
CA ILE A 80 13.27 2.73 7.57
C ILE A 80 12.60 2.88 6.20
N VAL A 81 11.39 3.45 6.18
CA VAL A 81 10.63 3.67 4.96
C VAL A 81 11.40 4.54 3.97
N LEU A 82 11.95 5.67 4.41
CA LEU A 82 12.72 6.56 3.55
C LEU A 82 13.98 5.90 2.99
N LEU A 83 14.69 5.11 3.80
CA LEU A 83 15.87 4.38 3.34
C LEU A 83 15.54 3.31 2.31
N VAL A 84 14.47 2.55 2.53
CA VAL A 84 14.05 1.48 1.61
C VAL A 84 13.54 2.07 0.30
N ASP A 85 12.69 3.09 0.36
CA ASP A 85 12.13 3.76 -0.82
C ASP A 85 13.24 4.45 -1.64
N PHE A 86 14.19 5.11 -0.99
CA PHE A 86 15.37 5.67 -1.66
C PHE A 86 16.23 4.58 -2.30
N GLY A 87 16.44 3.46 -1.62
CA GLY A 87 17.12 2.28 -2.15
C GLY A 87 16.40 1.70 -3.37
N GLY A 88 15.08 1.56 -3.31
CA GLY A 88 14.22 1.14 -4.42
C GLY A 88 14.32 2.07 -5.62
N MET A 89 14.32 3.38 -5.40
CA MET A 89 14.53 4.39 -6.44
C MET A 89 15.89 4.24 -7.12
N MET A 90 16.96 4.02 -6.35
CA MET A 90 18.31 3.81 -6.91
C MET A 90 18.40 2.51 -7.71
N LEU A 91 17.77 1.43 -7.25
CA LEU A 91 17.67 0.18 -7.99
C LEU A 91 16.90 0.34 -9.29
N CYS A 92 15.77 1.05 -9.29
CA CYS A 92 15.01 1.37 -10.50
C CYS A 92 15.88 2.12 -11.52
N LYS A 93 16.66 3.10 -11.07
CA LYS A 93 17.59 3.85 -11.93
C LYS A 93 18.68 2.97 -12.56
N ALA A 94 19.17 1.99 -11.80
CA ALA A 94 20.20 1.04 -12.27
C ALA A 94 19.63 0.03 -13.28
N ILE A 95 18.38 -0.42 -13.11
CA ILE A 95 17.77 -1.46 -13.94
C ILE A 95 17.14 -0.86 -15.21
N SER A 96 16.40 0.23 -15.08
CA SER A 96 15.69 0.85 -16.20
C SER A 96 15.56 2.36 -16.02
N LYS A 97 16.25 3.11 -16.89
CA LYS A 97 16.17 4.58 -16.89
C LYS A 97 14.77 5.10 -17.24
N ASP A 98 14.03 4.38 -18.08
CA ASP A 98 12.67 4.77 -18.49
C ASP A 98 11.69 4.66 -17.32
N VAL A 99 11.77 3.57 -16.55
CA VAL A 99 10.97 3.37 -15.33
C VAL A 99 11.34 4.46 -14.32
N TYR A 100 12.64 4.67 -14.06
CA TYR A 100 13.08 5.71 -13.14
C TYR A 100 12.56 7.09 -13.52
N PHE A 101 12.67 7.48 -14.79
CA PHE A 101 12.20 8.80 -15.27
C PHE A 101 10.68 8.95 -15.11
N HIS A 102 9.92 7.87 -15.34
CA HIS A 102 8.49 7.87 -15.13
C HIS A 102 8.12 8.05 -13.64
N TYR A 103 8.87 7.40 -12.75
CA TYR A 103 8.71 7.52 -11.30
C TYR A 103 9.03 8.92 -10.79
N GLU A 104 10.16 9.48 -11.20
CA GLU A 104 10.59 10.83 -10.84
C GLU A 104 9.57 11.88 -11.29
N LYS A 105 9.13 11.81 -12.54
CA LYS A 105 8.14 12.75 -13.11
C LYS A 105 6.78 12.74 -12.38
N ASN A 106 6.36 11.60 -11.85
CA ASN A 106 5.07 11.43 -11.20
C ASN A 106 5.16 11.43 -9.67
N PHE A 107 6.31 11.77 -9.09
CA PHE A 107 6.54 11.73 -7.65
C PHE A 107 6.18 10.38 -7.01
N MET A 108 6.40 9.27 -7.73
CA MET A 108 5.98 7.95 -7.31
C MET A 108 6.67 7.47 -6.03
N PHE A 109 7.94 7.87 -5.80
CA PHE A 109 8.68 7.57 -4.57
C PHE A 109 7.96 8.16 -3.32
N VAL A 110 7.40 9.36 -3.39
CA VAL A 110 6.62 9.94 -2.28
C VAL A 110 5.35 9.13 -2.05
N VAL A 111 4.69 8.72 -3.13
CA VAL A 111 3.48 7.87 -3.05
C VAL A 111 3.80 6.52 -2.44
N HIS A 112 4.91 5.89 -2.83
CA HIS A 112 5.38 4.64 -2.25
C HIS A 112 5.67 4.79 -0.76
N ALA A 113 6.44 5.81 -0.35
CA ALA A 113 6.74 6.06 1.06
C ALA A 113 5.47 6.20 1.91
N ILE A 114 4.44 6.90 1.40
CA ILE A 114 3.16 7.04 2.10
C ILE A 114 2.43 5.69 2.23
N ILE A 115 2.42 4.87 1.17
CA ILE A 115 1.80 3.54 1.19
C ILE A 115 2.55 2.61 2.16
N LEU A 116 3.88 2.62 2.12
CA LEU A 116 4.73 1.81 2.99
C LEU A 116 4.55 2.18 4.47
N LEU A 117 4.50 3.48 4.78
CA LEU A 117 4.17 3.95 6.13
C LEU A 117 2.80 3.45 6.57
N GLY A 118 1.79 3.55 5.70
CA GLY A 118 0.45 3.07 5.98
C GLY A 118 0.42 1.57 6.30
N LEU A 119 1.08 0.75 5.48
CA LEU A 119 1.19 -0.70 5.69
C LEU A 119 1.87 -1.02 7.04
N ALA A 120 2.98 -0.34 7.33
CA ALA A 120 3.73 -0.56 8.56
C ALA A 120 2.95 -0.15 9.82
N PHE A 121 2.20 0.97 9.77
CA PHE A 121 1.38 1.44 10.91
C PHE A 121 0.15 0.55 11.19
N ILE A 122 -0.43 -0.05 10.15
CA ILE A 122 -1.62 -0.87 10.28
C ILE A 122 -1.28 -2.29 10.73
N SER A 123 -0.06 -2.76 10.43
CA SER A 123 0.38 -4.11 10.75
C SER A 123 0.59 -4.31 12.25
N ASP A 124 0.00 -5.37 12.80
CA ASP A 124 0.16 -5.71 14.22
C ASP A 124 1.51 -6.39 14.47
N ILE A 125 2.45 -5.59 14.99
CA ILE A 125 3.83 -6.02 15.24
C ILE A 125 3.96 -6.98 16.44
N THR A 126 2.92 -7.15 17.22
CA THR A 126 2.90 -8.06 18.38
C THR A 126 2.73 -9.52 17.97
N LEU A 127 2.33 -9.75 16.71
CA LEU A 127 2.20 -11.09 16.16
C LEU A 127 3.55 -11.80 16.02
N PRO A 128 3.62 -13.13 16.17
CA PRO A 128 4.78 -13.90 15.77
C PRO A 128 5.18 -13.62 14.31
N MET A 129 6.48 -13.67 13.99
CA MET A 129 7.01 -13.29 12.68
C MET A 129 6.30 -13.97 11.50
N GLU A 130 5.91 -15.22 11.66
CA GLU A 130 5.19 -15.98 10.64
C GLU A 130 3.83 -15.37 10.31
N TYR A 131 3.03 -15.08 11.34
CA TYR A 131 1.72 -14.44 11.19
C TYR A 131 1.83 -12.97 10.77
N TYR A 132 2.83 -12.27 11.27
CA TYR A 132 3.12 -10.89 10.87
C TYR A 132 3.43 -10.79 9.37
N SER A 133 4.36 -11.62 8.86
CA SER A 133 4.71 -11.65 7.44
C SER A 133 3.53 -12.05 6.55
N PHE A 134 2.73 -13.00 7.02
CA PHE A 134 1.52 -13.43 6.32
C PHE A 134 0.46 -12.32 6.27
N SER A 135 0.25 -11.63 7.38
CA SER A 135 -0.69 -10.48 7.47
C SER A 135 -0.32 -9.38 6.48
N ILE A 136 0.96 -9.02 6.38
CA ILE A 136 1.47 -8.02 5.42
C ILE A 136 1.22 -8.48 3.97
N GLY A 137 1.51 -9.73 3.66
CA GLY A 137 1.23 -10.29 2.34
C GLY A 137 -0.25 -10.18 1.98
N MET A 138 -1.16 -10.46 2.91
CA MET A 138 -2.60 -10.34 2.70
C MET A 138 -3.06 -8.89 2.59
N GLN A 139 -2.51 -7.97 3.37
CA GLN A 139 -2.77 -6.53 3.22
C GLN A 139 -2.35 -6.01 1.84
N PHE A 140 -1.18 -6.45 1.36
CA PHE A 140 -0.72 -6.11 0.02
C PHE A 140 -1.63 -6.67 -1.08
N ILE A 141 -2.07 -7.93 -0.98
CA ILE A 141 -3.02 -8.52 -1.92
C ILE A 141 -4.33 -7.70 -1.93
N GLY A 142 -4.84 -7.33 -0.77
CA GLY A 142 -6.01 -6.47 -0.65
C GLY A 142 -5.81 -5.10 -1.32
N LEU A 143 -4.68 -4.44 -1.03
CA LEU A 143 -4.28 -3.18 -1.66
C LEU A 143 -4.24 -3.32 -3.19
N PHE A 144 -3.60 -4.39 -3.70
CA PHE A 144 -3.47 -4.65 -5.14
C PHE A 144 -4.82 -4.85 -5.81
N ILE A 145 -5.72 -5.66 -5.23
CA ILE A 145 -7.07 -5.91 -5.76
C ILE A 145 -7.86 -4.59 -5.85
N VAL A 146 -7.87 -3.81 -4.76
CA VAL A 146 -8.57 -2.53 -4.73
C VAL A 146 -7.97 -1.56 -5.76
N SER A 147 -6.65 -1.50 -5.87
CA SER A 147 -5.96 -0.67 -6.85
C SER A 147 -6.26 -1.08 -8.29
N LEU A 148 -6.40 -2.39 -8.58
CA LEU A 148 -6.85 -2.89 -9.89
C LEU A 148 -8.27 -2.43 -10.22
N ILE A 149 -9.19 -2.50 -9.25
CA ILE A 149 -10.57 -2.00 -9.43
C ILE A 149 -10.55 -0.51 -9.76
N PHE A 150 -9.76 0.28 -9.04
CA PHE A 150 -9.59 1.71 -9.33
C PHE A 150 -8.99 1.96 -10.71
N PHE A 151 -7.96 1.20 -11.09
CA PHE A 151 -7.35 1.30 -12.41
C PHE A 151 -8.37 1.01 -13.53
N ALA A 152 -9.12 -0.09 -13.41
CA ALA A 152 -10.15 -0.46 -14.37
C ALA A 152 -11.27 0.59 -14.46
N PHE A 153 -11.69 1.16 -13.33
CA PHE A 153 -12.69 2.22 -13.27
C PHE A 153 -12.18 3.50 -13.94
N ASN A 154 -10.97 3.94 -13.62
CA ASN A 154 -10.35 5.11 -14.23
C ASN A 154 -10.17 4.99 -15.74
N SER A 155 -9.80 3.80 -16.23
CA SER A 155 -9.65 3.55 -17.67
C SER A 155 -10.97 3.69 -18.40
N ARG A 156 -12.08 3.27 -17.81
CA ARG A 156 -13.43 3.39 -18.37
C ARG A 156 -13.96 4.82 -18.37
N ILE A 157 -13.75 5.56 -17.28
CA ILE A 157 -14.18 6.97 -17.18
C ILE A 157 -13.45 7.83 -18.22
N ASN A 158 -12.14 7.62 -18.39
CA ASN A 158 -11.35 8.39 -19.34
C ASN A 158 -11.70 8.09 -20.81
N ASN A 159 -12.27 6.93 -21.11
CA ASN A 159 -12.65 6.53 -22.48
C ASN A 159 -14.07 6.98 -22.88
N ARG A 160 -14.90 7.39 -21.93
CA ARG A 160 -16.22 7.95 -22.22
C ARG A 160 -16.14 9.46 -22.30
N THR A 161 -16.90 10.04 -23.22
CA THR A 161 -17.15 11.51 -23.36
C THR A 161 -17.92 12.06 -22.14
N ILE A 162 -17.40 11.89 -20.95
CA ILE A 162 -17.93 12.49 -19.72
C ILE A 162 -17.45 13.93 -19.69
N LYS A 163 -18.36 14.88 -19.43
CA LYS A 163 -18.04 16.30 -19.33
C LYS A 163 -16.81 16.51 -18.42
N GLU A 164 -15.90 17.39 -18.82
CA GLU A 164 -14.63 17.65 -18.11
C GLU A 164 -14.77 17.90 -16.61
N GLN A 165 -15.89 18.48 -16.20
CA GLN A 165 -16.25 18.76 -14.80
C GLN A 165 -16.40 17.50 -13.92
N THR A 166 -16.69 16.34 -14.51
CA THR A 166 -16.83 15.06 -13.78
C THR A 166 -15.60 14.17 -13.89
N ARG A 167 -14.56 14.60 -14.62
CA ARG A 167 -13.28 13.86 -14.78
C ARG A 167 -12.29 14.05 -13.62
N GLY A 168 -12.77 14.46 -12.46
CA GLY A 168 -11.92 14.75 -11.31
C GLY A 168 -11.71 13.55 -10.38
N ILE A 169 -11.12 13.88 -9.25
CA ILE A 169 -10.89 12.96 -8.12
C ILE A 169 -12.22 12.52 -7.48
N GLY A 170 -13.31 13.31 -7.66
CA GLY A 170 -14.62 13.06 -7.06
C GLY A 170 -15.19 11.65 -7.29
N PRO A 171 -15.28 11.13 -8.55
CA PRO A 171 -15.77 9.78 -8.81
C PRO A 171 -14.92 8.68 -8.14
N GLN A 172 -13.62 8.93 -7.94
CA GLN A 172 -12.72 8.00 -7.27
C GLN A 172 -13.03 7.91 -5.78
N PHE A 173 -13.31 9.05 -5.13
CA PHE A 173 -13.75 9.07 -3.74
C PHE A 173 -15.09 8.38 -3.53
N VAL A 174 -16.04 8.55 -4.45
CA VAL A 174 -17.32 7.85 -4.40
C VAL A 174 -17.11 6.34 -4.52
N LEU A 175 -16.29 5.89 -5.46
CA LEU A 175 -15.96 4.47 -5.60
C LEU A 175 -15.30 3.92 -4.33
N MET A 176 -14.39 4.67 -3.72
CA MET A 176 -13.74 4.27 -2.49
C MET A 176 -14.73 4.16 -1.32
N ALA A 177 -15.63 5.14 -1.19
CA ALA A 177 -16.66 5.09 -0.16
C ALA A 177 -17.56 3.86 -0.32
N VAL A 178 -17.94 3.51 -1.56
CA VAL A 178 -18.71 2.30 -1.86
C VAL A 178 -17.95 1.03 -1.50
N LEU A 179 -16.66 0.94 -1.89
CA LEU A 179 -15.83 -0.22 -1.56
C LEU A 179 -15.59 -0.36 -0.07
N ALA A 180 -15.37 0.76 0.64
CA ALA A 180 -15.25 0.76 2.10
C ALA A 180 -16.55 0.30 2.79
N LEU A 181 -17.70 0.75 2.30
CA LEU A 181 -19.01 0.33 2.80
C LEU A 181 -19.21 -1.19 2.60
N VAL A 182 -18.88 -1.70 1.40
CA VAL A 182 -18.95 -3.14 1.11
C VAL A 182 -18.03 -3.94 2.03
N GLY A 183 -16.78 -3.47 2.21
CA GLY A 183 -15.83 -4.07 3.15
C GLY A 183 -16.36 -4.12 4.59
N TYR A 184 -16.95 -3.02 5.05
CA TYR A 184 -17.57 -2.93 6.38
C TYR A 184 -18.76 -3.89 6.54
N LEU A 185 -19.61 -3.99 5.51
CA LEU A 185 -20.75 -4.92 5.54
C LEU A 185 -20.30 -6.39 5.58
N ILE A 186 -19.25 -6.75 4.83
CA ILE A 186 -18.69 -8.11 4.87
C ILE A 186 -18.14 -8.43 6.25
N LEU A 187 -17.51 -7.47 6.93
CA LEU A 187 -17.00 -7.61 8.29
C LEU A 187 -18.10 -7.83 9.33
N GLY A 188 -19.24 -7.17 9.14
CA GLY A 188 -20.39 -7.37 10.03
C GLY A 188 -21.08 -8.73 9.87
N LEU A 189 -20.70 -9.51 8.84
CA LEU A 189 -21.24 -10.86 8.57
C LEU A 189 -20.30 -12.00 9.05
N VAL A 190 -19.06 -11.68 9.45
CA VAL A 190 -18.03 -12.62 9.94
C VAL A 190 -17.77 -12.40 11.42
#